data_0c3ed74b6ca922965a65db9ec5833bf9
#
_entry.id   0c3ed74b6ca922965a65db9ec5833bf9
#
_cell.length_a   1.000
_cell.length_b   1.000
_cell.length_c   1.000
_cell.angle_alpha   90.00
_cell.angle_beta   90.00
_cell.angle_gamma   90.00
#
_symmetry.space_group_name_H-M   'P 1'
#
loop_
_entity.id
_entity.type
_entity.pdbx_description
1 polymer ?
#
loop_
_entity_poly.entity_id
_entity_poly.type
_entity_poly.pdbx_seq_one_letter_code
_entity_poly.pdbx_strand_id
1 'polypeptide(L)'
;NFLEPGRAEADFGRFPVKSVIRNIYTLFSRSEIPIAADDQEIMDLFDPSTPLPPWFSEEDLSTYASLYEKSGFRYALQVPYRSAKVETGLSDVKVTVPALLIVGEQDYFLKFPGMENYIRKGVVKNFVPNLETVYIPEGSHFMHEQIPEKVNQLIIEFLDKQSI
;
A
#
# COMPACT_ATOMS: atom_id res chain seq x y z
N ASN A 1 3.90 -4.69 -12.94
CA ASN A 1 3.43 -6.03 -12.69
C ASN A 1 4.26 -6.71 -11.61
N PHE A 2 3.88 -6.44 -10.34
CA PHE A 2 4.64 -6.87 -9.16
C PHE A 2 4.58 -8.38 -8.89
N LEU A 3 3.59 -9.06 -9.43
CA LEU A 3 3.39 -10.49 -9.22
C LEU A 3 4.38 -11.37 -10.00
N GLU A 4 5.00 -10.84 -11.04
CA GLU A 4 5.94 -11.55 -11.89
C GLU A 4 7.36 -11.31 -11.43
N PRO A 5 8.10 -12.35 -10.98
CA PRO A 5 9.47 -12.19 -10.54
C PRO A 5 10.38 -11.63 -11.63
N GLY A 6 11.15 -10.61 -11.28
CA GLY A 6 12.11 -9.97 -12.18
C GLY A 6 11.54 -8.82 -13.02
N ARG A 7 10.23 -8.77 -13.28
CA ARG A 7 9.64 -7.74 -14.15
C ARG A 7 9.71 -6.35 -13.52
N ALA A 8 9.22 -6.21 -12.30
CA ALA A 8 9.27 -4.93 -11.60
C ALA A 8 10.72 -4.53 -11.23
N GLU A 9 11.59 -5.50 -10.92
CA GLU A 9 13.01 -5.22 -10.69
C GLU A 9 13.70 -4.69 -11.96
N ALA A 10 13.36 -5.22 -13.12
CA ALA A 10 13.88 -4.73 -14.41
C ALA A 10 13.36 -3.33 -14.73
N ASP A 11 12.07 -3.07 -14.47
CA ASP A 11 11.46 -1.75 -14.63
C ASP A 11 12.12 -0.70 -13.72
N PHE A 12 12.23 -1.00 -12.44
CA PHE A 12 12.86 -0.10 -11.46
C PHE A 12 14.35 0.11 -11.71
N GLY A 13 15.05 -0.93 -12.20
CA GLY A 13 16.46 -0.87 -12.55
C GLY A 13 16.80 0.09 -13.69
N ARG A 14 15.82 0.57 -14.44
CA ARG A 14 16.02 1.58 -15.51
C ARG A 14 16.31 2.98 -14.96
N PHE A 15 16.05 3.24 -13.68
CA PHE A 15 16.07 4.57 -13.09
C PHE A 15 16.90 4.60 -11.80
N PRO A 16 17.46 5.79 -11.43
CA PRO A 16 18.04 5.99 -10.12
C PRO A 16 17.02 5.67 -9.02
N VAL A 17 17.48 5.07 -7.93
CA VAL A 17 16.61 4.65 -6.80
C VAL A 17 15.74 5.80 -6.30
N LYS A 18 16.32 7.00 -6.15
CA LYS A 18 15.56 8.19 -5.72
C LYS A 18 14.39 8.50 -6.64
N SER A 19 14.56 8.34 -7.96
CA SER A 19 13.48 8.56 -8.93
C SER A 19 12.38 7.49 -8.82
N VAL A 20 12.76 6.25 -8.54
CA VAL A 20 11.79 5.15 -8.32
C VAL A 20 10.95 5.43 -7.10
N ILE A 21 11.56 5.77 -5.95
CA ILE A 21 10.84 6.11 -4.72
C ILE A 21 9.92 7.31 -4.94
N ARG A 22 10.44 8.39 -5.53
CA ARG A 22 9.65 9.56 -5.87
C ARG A 22 8.40 9.19 -6.67
N ASN A 23 8.57 8.39 -7.71
CA ASN A 23 7.47 7.97 -8.57
C ASN A 23 6.42 7.14 -7.83
N ILE A 24 6.84 6.18 -7.01
CA ILE A 24 5.94 5.36 -6.20
C ILE A 24 5.11 6.26 -5.28
N TYR A 25 5.74 7.16 -4.53
CA TYR A 25 5.02 8.03 -3.59
C TYR A 25 4.11 9.04 -4.29
N THR A 26 4.52 9.60 -5.43
CA THR A 26 3.65 10.53 -6.17
C THR A 26 2.50 9.83 -6.89
N LEU A 27 2.72 8.63 -7.41
CA LEU A 27 1.72 7.88 -8.15
C LEU A 27 0.64 7.30 -7.21
N PHE A 28 1.07 6.57 -6.18
CA PHE A 28 0.17 5.84 -5.30
C PHE A 28 -0.45 6.70 -4.19
N SER A 29 -0.06 7.96 -4.04
CA SER A 29 -0.77 8.92 -3.18
C SER A 29 -2.02 9.52 -3.81
N ARG A 30 -2.26 9.28 -5.10
CA ARG A 30 -3.44 9.77 -5.81
C ARG A 30 -4.67 8.93 -5.45
N SER A 31 -5.84 9.54 -5.53
CA SER A 31 -7.12 8.82 -5.38
C SER A 31 -7.45 7.96 -6.60
N GLU A 32 -6.81 8.23 -7.74
CA GLU A 32 -6.90 7.44 -8.96
C GLU A 32 -5.52 7.33 -9.58
N ILE A 33 -5.17 6.14 -10.03
CA ILE A 33 -3.92 5.89 -10.72
C ILE A 33 -4.19 5.55 -12.20
N PRO A 34 -3.34 6.03 -13.12
CA PRO A 34 -3.43 5.61 -14.50
C PRO A 34 -3.15 4.11 -14.62
N ILE A 35 -3.81 3.46 -15.56
CA ILE A 35 -3.55 2.07 -15.92
C ILE A 35 -2.50 2.08 -17.02
N ALA A 36 -1.38 1.40 -16.79
CA ALA A 36 -0.36 1.22 -17.82
C ALA A 36 -0.94 0.46 -19.04
N ALA A 37 -0.62 0.90 -20.24
CA ALA A 37 -0.91 0.15 -21.46
C ALA A 37 -0.12 -1.16 -21.49
N ASP A 38 -0.47 -2.06 -22.43
CA ASP A 38 0.15 -3.40 -22.51
C ASP A 38 1.66 -3.36 -22.73
N ASP A 39 2.15 -2.29 -23.38
CA ASP A 39 3.56 -2.04 -23.69
C ASP A 39 4.26 -1.11 -22.67
N GLN A 40 3.58 -0.73 -21.59
CA GLN A 40 4.09 0.15 -20.55
C GLN A 40 4.35 -0.59 -19.24
N GLU A 41 5.35 -0.12 -18.52
CA GLU A 41 5.63 -0.48 -17.14
C GLU A 41 5.24 0.66 -16.17
N ILE A 42 5.31 0.41 -14.88
CA ILE A 42 4.89 1.41 -13.87
C ILE A 42 5.76 2.67 -13.93
N MET A 43 7.05 2.52 -14.19
CA MET A 43 7.96 3.67 -14.27
C MET A 43 7.73 4.52 -15.53
N ASP A 44 7.04 4.00 -16.54
CA ASP A 44 6.66 4.77 -17.73
C ASP A 44 5.49 5.74 -17.47
N LEU A 45 4.78 5.57 -16.33
CA LEU A 45 3.75 6.48 -15.86
C LEU A 45 4.29 7.69 -15.11
N PHE A 46 5.62 7.81 -15.01
CA PHE A 46 6.29 8.87 -14.27
C PHE A 46 6.24 10.20 -15.02
N ASP A 47 5.77 11.22 -14.29
CA ASP A 47 5.88 12.61 -14.70
C ASP A 47 6.76 13.35 -13.68
N PRO A 48 8.01 13.71 -14.06
CA PRO A 48 8.96 14.39 -13.17
C PRO A 48 8.48 15.78 -12.73
N SER A 49 7.50 16.37 -13.43
CA SER A 49 6.90 17.65 -13.06
C SER A 49 5.91 17.55 -11.91
N THR A 50 5.43 16.32 -11.60
CA THR A 50 4.51 16.09 -10.48
C THR A 50 5.20 16.41 -9.16
N PRO A 51 4.67 17.35 -8.34
CA PRO A 51 5.24 17.61 -7.01
C PRO A 51 5.12 16.43 -6.09
N LEU A 52 6.01 16.33 -5.10
CA LEU A 52 5.83 15.39 -3.99
C LEU A 52 4.52 15.65 -3.26
N PRO A 53 3.89 14.62 -2.67
CA PRO A 53 2.79 14.84 -1.75
C PRO A 53 3.20 15.82 -0.63
N PRO A 54 2.31 16.74 -0.18
CA PRO A 54 2.68 17.78 0.79
C PRO A 54 3.24 17.26 2.12
N TRP A 55 2.92 16.02 2.46
CA TRP A 55 3.33 15.34 3.68
C TRP A 55 4.64 14.54 3.53
N PHE A 56 5.19 14.42 2.31
CA PHE A 56 6.40 13.67 2.01
C PHE A 56 7.49 14.63 1.53
N SER A 57 8.49 14.88 2.37
CA SER A 57 9.53 15.87 2.11
C SER A 57 10.66 15.33 1.21
N GLU A 58 11.50 16.25 0.68
CA GLU A 58 12.74 15.86 -0.03
C GLU A 58 13.76 15.18 0.90
N GLU A 59 13.69 15.43 2.21
CA GLU A 59 14.52 14.75 3.22
C GLU A 59 14.06 13.30 3.39
N ASP A 60 12.74 13.08 3.52
CA ASP A 60 12.18 11.73 3.58
C ASP A 60 12.53 10.95 2.31
N LEU A 61 12.33 11.55 1.14
CA LEU A 61 12.69 10.94 -0.14
C LEU A 61 14.17 10.54 -0.18
N SER A 62 15.06 11.38 0.30
CA SER A 62 16.51 11.11 0.32
C SER A 62 16.86 9.99 1.31
N THR A 63 16.19 9.97 2.46
CA THR A 63 16.33 8.92 3.47
C THR A 63 15.89 7.57 2.92
N TYR A 64 14.69 7.48 2.36
CA TYR A 64 14.20 6.24 1.75
C TYR A 64 15.11 5.79 0.60
N ALA A 65 15.53 6.70 -0.29
CA ALA A 65 16.42 6.37 -1.37
C ALA A 65 17.73 5.73 -0.86
N SER A 66 18.33 6.29 0.19
CA SER A 66 19.58 5.76 0.77
C SER A 66 19.43 4.37 1.38
N LEU A 67 18.24 4.04 1.90
CA LEU A 67 17.94 2.71 2.43
C LEU A 67 17.75 1.70 1.30
N TYR A 68 17.00 2.06 0.26
CA TYR A 68 16.77 1.19 -0.89
C TYR A 68 18.00 1.03 -1.80
N GLU A 69 18.92 1.99 -1.83
CA GLU A 69 20.22 1.82 -2.48
C GLU A 69 21.02 0.66 -1.86
N LYS A 70 20.86 0.42 -0.55
CA LYS A 70 21.53 -0.67 0.16
C LYS A 70 20.79 -2.01 -0.01
N SER A 71 19.46 -2.00 0.10
CA SER A 71 18.64 -3.23 0.12
C SER A 71 18.17 -3.68 -1.26
N GLY A 72 18.07 -2.75 -2.22
CA GLY A 72 17.35 -2.96 -3.47
C GLY A 72 15.85 -3.16 -3.24
N PHE A 73 15.12 -3.40 -4.32
CA PHE A 73 13.67 -3.56 -4.31
C PHE A 73 13.19 -5.02 -4.23
N ARG A 74 14.08 -5.99 -4.41
CA ARG A 74 13.71 -7.40 -4.54
C ARG A 74 12.83 -7.91 -3.39
N TYR A 75 13.24 -7.67 -2.15
CA TYR A 75 12.51 -8.17 -0.99
C TYR A 75 11.22 -7.40 -0.72
N ALA A 76 11.22 -6.09 -0.94
CA ALA A 76 10.03 -5.25 -0.84
C ALA A 76 8.94 -5.68 -1.84
N LEU A 77 9.31 -6.15 -3.03
CA LEU A 77 8.40 -6.67 -4.03
C LEU A 77 7.95 -8.11 -3.74
N GLN A 78 8.79 -8.91 -3.10
CA GLN A 78 8.52 -10.33 -2.88
C GLN A 78 7.46 -10.55 -1.82
N VAL A 79 7.59 -9.90 -0.65
CA VAL A 79 6.75 -10.20 0.52
C VAL A 79 5.26 -9.88 0.28
N PRO A 80 4.85 -8.64 -0.11
CA PRO A 80 3.43 -8.33 -0.24
C PRO A 80 2.78 -8.92 -1.50
N TYR A 81 3.53 -9.12 -2.59
CA TYR A 81 2.93 -9.45 -3.88
C TYR A 81 3.08 -10.92 -4.26
N ARG A 82 4.25 -11.53 -4.03
CA ARG A 82 4.56 -12.89 -4.52
C ARG A 82 4.27 -13.97 -3.52
N SER A 83 4.34 -13.66 -2.22
CA SER A 83 3.98 -14.61 -1.16
C SER A 83 2.49 -14.99 -1.17
N ALA A 84 1.63 -14.14 -1.68
CA ALA A 84 0.19 -14.43 -1.82
C ALA A 84 -0.11 -15.63 -2.74
N LYS A 85 0.84 -16.05 -3.58
CA LYS A 85 0.73 -17.23 -4.44
C LYS A 85 1.22 -18.53 -3.80
N VAL A 86 1.77 -18.46 -2.58
CA VAL A 86 2.24 -19.66 -1.88
C VAL A 86 1.03 -20.42 -1.35
N GLU A 87 0.86 -21.65 -1.81
CA GLU A 87 -0.15 -22.55 -1.28
C GLU A 87 0.18 -22.89 0.18
N THR A 88 -0.68 -22.47 1.09
CA THR A 88 -0.47 -22.68 2.54
C THR A 88 -1.00 -24.01 3.02
N GLY A 89 -1.78 -24.73 2.20
CA GLY A 89 -2.46 -25.96 2.59
C GLY A 89 -3.59 -25.77 3.61
N LEU A 90 -3.94 -24.53 3.92
CA LEU A 90 -5.02 -24.20 4.87
C LEU A 90 -6.36 -24.22 4.16
N SER A 91 -7.30 -25.01 4.67
CA SER A 91 -8.63 -25.21 4.06
C SER A 91 -9.70 -24.22 4.53
N ASP A 92 -9.59 -23.69 5.74
CA ASP A 92 -10.54 -22.70 6.31
C ASP A 92 -9.76 -21.62 7.04
N VAL A 93 -9.35 -20.62 6.27
CA VAL A 93 -8.50 -19.53 6.79
C VAL A 93 -9.39 -18.44 7.36
N LYS A 94 -9.48 -18.37 8.71
CA LYS A 94 -10.16 -17.30 9.42
C LYS A 94 -9.25 -16.65 10.46
N VAL A 95 -9.31 -15.35 10.54
CA VAL A 95 -8.70 -14.55 11.62
C VAL A 95 -9.78 -14.33 12.66
N THR A 96 -9.76 -15.14 13.73
CA THR A 96 -10.80 -15.11 14.78
C THR A 96 -10.50 -14.19 15.94
N VAL A 97 -9.26 -13.70 16.04
CA VAL A 97 -8.88 -12.66 17.01
C VAL A 97 -9.46 -11.31 16.61
N PRO A 98 -9.64 -10.36 17.56
CA PRO A 98 -9.99 -8.99 17.23
C PRO A 98 -9.02 -8.40 16.20
N ALA A 99 -9.56 -7.71 15.22
CA ALA A 99 -8.78 -7.09 14.16
C ALA A 99 -9.28 -5.68 13.83
N LEU A 100 -8.39 -4.79 13.48
CA LEU A 100 -8.68 -3.42 13.04
C LEU A 100 -8.26 -3.24 11.59
N LEU A 101 -9.18 -2.74 10.77
CA LEU A 101 -8.93 -2.30 9.40
C LEU A 101 -9.14 -0.78 9.32
N ILE A 102 -8.08 -0.04 9.05
CA ILE A 102 -8.14 1.40 8.80
C ILE A 102 -8.08 1.62 7.30
N VAL A 103 -9.06 2.34 6.76
CA VAL A 103 -9.24 2.55 5.31
C VAL A 103 -9.22 4.03 5.01
N GLY A 104 -8.32 4.46 4.15
CA GLY A 104 -8.34 5.80 3.56
C GLY A 104 -9.39 5.89 2.46
N GLU A 105 -10.31 6.88 2.53
CA GLU A 105 -11.35 7.01 1.51
C GLU A 105 -10.82 7.58 0.18
N GLN A 106 -9.59 8.13 0.20
CA GLN A 106 -8.87 8.58 -1.00
C GLN A 106 -7.86 7.53 -1.51
N ASP A 107 -7.87 6.32 -0.95
CA ASP A 107 -6.99 5.25 -1.43
C ASP A 107 -7.48 4.73 -2.79
N TYR A 108 -6.62 4.80 -3.79
CA TYR A 108 -6.89 4.26 -5.14
C TYR A 108 -7.26 2.78 -5.12
N PHE A 109 -6.83 2.03 -4.11
CA PHE A 109 -7.13 0.61 -3.96
C PHE A 109 -8.64 0.33 -3.90
N LEU A 110 -9.43 1.26 -3.36
CA LEU A 110 -10.90 1.15 -3.35
C LEU A 110 -11.51 1.20 -4.76
N LYS A 111 -10.80 1.76 -5.73
CA LYS A 111 -11.26 1.83 -7.13
C LYS A 111 -11.08 0.53 -7.91
N PHE A 112 -10.33 -0.42 -7.38
CA PHE A 112 -10.25 -1.74 -8.01
C PHE A 112 -11.61 -2.44 -8.02
N PRO A 113 -11.96 -3.13 -9.14
CA PRO A 113 -13.25 -3.77 -9.28
C PRO A 113 -13.62 -4.65 -8.11
N GLY A 114 -14.72 -4.35 -7.45
CA GLY A 114 -15.27 -5.10 -6.33
C GLY A 114 -14.66 -4.79 -4.95
N MET A 115 -13.53 -4.10 -4.86
CA MET A 115 -12.80 -3.89 -3.60
C MET A 115 -13.60 -3.05 -2.59
N GLU A 116 -14.16 -1.93 -3.02
CA GLU A 116 -14.98 -1.09 -2.17
C GLU A 116 -16.18 -1.86 -1.61
N ASN A 117 -16.88 -2.61 -2.47
CA ASN A 117 -17.99 -3.45 -2.05
C ASN A 117 -17.56 -4.56 -1.09
N TYR A 118 -16.40 -5.19 -1.34
CA TYR A 118 -15.85 -6.23 -0.48
C TYR A 118 -15.65 -5.74 0.96
N ILE A 119 -15.14 -4.51 1.12
CA ILE A 119 -14.92 -3.92 2.43
C ILE A 119 -16.23 -3.35 3.01
N ARG A 120 -16.91 -2.44 2.30
CA ARG A 120 -18.07 -1.70 2.81
C ARG A 120 -19.30 -2.58 3.07
N LYS A 121 -19.51 -3.62 2.27
CA LYS A 121 -20.60 -4.60 2.51
C LYS A 121 -20.22 -5.69 3.52
N GLY A 122 -19.02 -5.62 4.08
CA GLY A 122 -18.58 -6.55 5.13
C GLY A 122 -18.30 -7.96 4.66
N VAL A 123 -18.08 -8.21 3.36
CA VAL A 123 -17.71 -9.52 2.83
C VAL A 123 -16.41 -10.02 3.46
N VAL A 124 -15.48 -9.12 3.75
CA VAL A 124 -14.23 -9.40 4.47
C VAL A 124 -14.48 -10.05 5.84
N LYS A 125 -15.62 -9.78 6.50
CA LYS A 125 -15.97 -10.38 7.80
C LYS A 125 -16.27 -11.89 7.74
N ASN A 126 -16.49 -12.44 6.55
CA ASN A 126 -16.56 -13.89 6.38
C ASN A 126 -15.24 -14.59 6.73
N PHE A 127 -14.13 -13.86 6.60
CA PHE A 127 -12.76 -14.34 6.89
C PHE A 127 -12.22 -13.75 8.21
N VAL A 128 -12.70 -12.57 8.60
CA VAL A 128 -12.29 -11.87 9.82
C VAL A 128 -13.55 -11.43 10.59
N PRO A 129 -14.22 -12.35 11.29
CA PRO A 129 -15.52 -12.09 11.91
C PRO A 129 -15.50 -10.97 12.95
N ASN A 130 -14.38 -10.78 13.66
CA ASN A 130 -14.20 -9.77 14.71
C ASN A 130 -13.50 -8.51 14.19
N LEU A 131 -13.79 -8.11 12.94
CA LEU A 131 -13.20 -6.95 12.31
C LEU A 131 -13.94 -5.67 12.70
N GLU A 132 -13.20 -4.73 13.30
CA GLU A 132 -13.56 -3.30 13.37
C GLU A 132 -13.01 -2.60 12.13
N THR A 133 -13.84 -1.79 11.46
CA THR A 133 -13.39 -1.03 10.28
C THR A 133 -13.59 0.46 10.53
N VAL A 134 -12.54 1.25 10.34
CA VAL A 134 -12.55 2.70 10.48
C VAL A 134 -12.18 3.34 9.14
N TYR A 135 -12.97 4.32 8.71
CA TYR A 135 -12.72 5.07 7.49
C TYR A 135 -12.17 6.45 7.81
N ILE A 136 -11.13 6.85 7.09
CA ILE A 136 -10.52 8.18 7.21
C ILE A 136 -10.76 8.93 5.90
N PRO A 137 -11.65 9.97 5.89
CA PRO A 137 -12.06 10.64 4.64
C PRO A 137 -10.90 11.24 3.84
N GLU A 138 -9.90 11.80 4.52
CA GLU A 138 -8.71 12.42 3.91
C GLU A 138 -7.56 11.45 3.66
N GLY A 139 -7.65 10.21 4.14
CA GLY A 139 -6.58 9.22 4.05
C GLY A 139 -6.35 8.72 2.63
N SER A 140 -5.11 8.78 2.16
CA SER A 140 -4.62 8.14 0.92
C SER A 140 -4.04 6.75 1.21
N HIS A 141 -3.40 6.15 0.22
CA HIS A 141 -2.76 4.84 0.36
C HIS A 141 -1.69 4.81 1.47
N PHE A 142 -0.93 5.88 1.61
CA PHE A 142 0.11 6.02 2.64
C PHE A 142 -0.37 6.79 3.88
N MET A 143 -1.63 6.59 4.29
CA MET A 143 -2.22 7.38 5.40
C MET A 143 -1.45 7.28 6.71
N HIS A 144 -0.74 6.19 6.96
CA HIS A 144 0.10 6.02 8.15
C HIS A 144 1.31 6.96 8.18
N GLU A 145 1.76 7.44 7.00
CA GLU A 145 2.78 8.47 6.87
C GLU A 145 2.16 9.87 6.69
N GLN A 146 1.00 9.94 6.03
CA GLN A 146 0.28 11.19 5.77
C GLN A 146 -0.30 11.82 7.04
N ILE A 147 -0.88 11.02 7.92
CA ILE A 147 -1.58 11.45 9.14
C ILE A 147 -1.27 10.49 10.30
N PRO A 148 0.01 10.36 10.68
CA PRO A 148 0.46 9.34 11.64
C PRO A 148 -0.21 9.46 13.01
N GLU A 149 -0.47 10.68 13.50
CA GLU A 149 -1.10 10.88 14.80
C GLU A 149 -2.48 10.24 14.86
N LYS A 150 -3.29 10.43 13.83
CA LYS A 150 -4.65 9.86 13.76
C LYS A 150 -4.62 8.35 13.66
N VAL A 151 -3.74 7.81 12.82
CA VAL A 151 -3.59 6.35 12.67
C VAL A 151 -3.10 5.72 13.97
N ASN A 152 -2.08 6.30 14.61
CA ASN A 152 -1.55 5.82 15.87
C ASN A 152 -2.60 5.86 16.99
N GLN A 153 -3.39 6.93 17.06
CA GLN A 153 -4.47 7.04 18.03
C GLN A 153 -5.50 5.90 17.85
N LEU A 154 -5.94 5.62 16.64
CA LEU A 154 -6.88 4.53 16.36
C LEU A 154 -6.31 3.16 16.74
N ILE A 155 -5.03 2.93 16.51
CA ILE A 155 -4.36 1.68 16.88
C ILE A 155 -4.31 1.55 18.42
N ILE A 156 -3.92 2.62 19.14
CA ILE A 156 -3.85 2.61 20.60
C ILE A 156 -5.24 2.38 21.20
N GLU A 157 -6.25 3.13 20.73
CA GLU A 157 -7.63 2.96 21.19
C GLU A 157 -8.18 1.55 20.95
N PHE A 158 -7.80 0.93 19.81
CA PHE A 158 -8.16 -0.45 19.53
C PHE A 158 -7.49 -1.42 20.50
N LEU A 159 -6.20 -1.27 20.77
CA LEU A 159 -5.44 -2.12 21.68
C LEU A 159 -5.96 -2.00 23.13
N ASP A 160 -6.24 -0.79 23.58
CA ASP A 160 -6.79 -0.54 24.94
C ASP A 160 -8.14 -1.24 25.16
N LYS A 161 -9.00 -1.28 24.14
CA LYS A 161 -10.28 -2.02 24.19
C LYS A 161 -10.11 -3.54 24.34
N GLN A 162 -8.97 -4.09 23.91
CA GLN A 162 -8.74 -5.54 23.99
C GLN A 162 -8.27 -5.99 25.38
N SER A 163 -8.02 -5.08 26.31
CA SER A 163 -7.57 -5.40 27.69
C SER A 163 -6.32 -6.31 27.72
N ILE A 164 -5.37 -6.07 26.80
CA ILE A 164 -4.11 -6.81 26.73
C ILE A 164 -3.05 -6.12 27.58
#